data_7c7fbdac25a4e71afb829213b804732f
#
_entry.id   7c7fbdac25a4e71afb829213b804732f
#
_cell.length_a   1.000
_cell.length_b   1.000
_cell.length_c   1.000
_cell.angle_alpha   90.00
_cell.angle_beta   90.00
_cell.angle_gamma   90.00
#
_symmetry.space_group_name_H-M   'P 1'
#
loop_
_entity.id
_entity.type
_entity.pdbx_description
1 polymer ?
#
loop_
_entity_poly.entity_id
_entity_poly.type
_entity_poly.pdbx_seq_one_letter_code
_entity_poly.pdbx_strand_id
1 'polypeptide(L)'
;MPSGTGGATLTMAGVGAAAGMSAIGAGAAGPSGAGGSGVGPGSGGATAGGGAGGSAPSGGSSSTGGNSSTTTGGSSGCGAGDPNLPPEPTLPANVCKEVQATQNVANGAVPSENSLDTTNIQAALDGCTAGQAVKLSASSANNAFVTGPITIPAGVTLWVDAGVTLYGTRNPSIYGTATALITVHGASSGIVGDGIIDGQGGEPLLGGTGSFWDRNGNGGGSPALIQVAGATSFTLYRITLHDAPMFHVKLGAKGFVVWGVTIKTPSKDKNSAGTALSVTSAHNTDGIDPGEAASDGFIVCSKISDGDDHIAIKGSSATGVTNLTIAHNHFEAGHGMSIGSEFTGGVSDIKVYDLSVDGSLGGYANGIRIKSDSSRGGLVNNVSYSDVCVRKLATPIFLTPFYSTQTGSHIPQFTNVKIQNFHALEGPSNQTVTLDGYDASHSNSVVLDNVVIDGISASNVKASYTSVTLGPGNVNFLPAGTGVTVSNHIVGSSTPNPCAGKWVTF
;
A
#
# COMPACT_ATOMS: atom_id res chain seq x y z
N MET A 1 -53.54 43.86 -24.21
CA MET A 1 -53.10 44.07 -22.86
C MET A 1 -53.88 43.08 -21.96
N PRO A 2 -53.34 42.10 -21.41
CA PRO A 2 -52.53 42.14 -20.23
C PRO A 2 -51.29 41.19 -20.32
N SER A 3 -50.34 41.49 -19.45
CA SER A 3 -49.10 40.84 -19.15
C SER A 3 -49.27 39.51 -18.44
N GLY A 4 -48.52 38.50 -18.86
CA GLY A 4 -48.40 37.23 -18.16
C GLY A 4 -46.94 36.83 -18.01
N THR A 5 -46.41 36.98 -16.80
CA THR A 5 -45.10 36.51 -16.40
C THR A 5 -45.20 35.03 -16.04
N GLY A 6 -44.50 34.18 -16.80
CA GLY A 6 -44.30 32.76 -16.48
C GLY A 6 -42.90 32.51 -15.99
N GLY A 7 -42.75 32.27 -14.68
CA GLY A 7 -41.51 31.81 -14.08
C GLY A 7 -41.31 30.31 -14.32
N ALA A 8 -40.20 29.97 -14.95
CA ALA A 8 -39.77 28.59 -15.11
C ALA A 8 -38.92 28.18 -13.90
N THR A 9 -39.44 27.27 -13.11
CA THR A 9 -38.72 26.61 -12.01
C THR A 9 -37.85 25.48 -12.60
N LEU A 10 -36.55 25.65 -12.57
CA LEU A 10 -35.64 24.57 -12.87
C LEU A 10 -35.56 23.63 -11.66
N THR A 11 -36.11 22.45 -11.81
CA THR A 11 -35.87 21.32 -10.92
C THR A 11 -34.55 20.68 -11.30
N MET A 12 -33.55 20.81 -10.44
CA MET A 12 -32.33 20.01 -10.54
C MET A 12 -32.65 18.57 -10.08
N ALA A 13 -32.62 17.64 -11.02
CA ALA A 13 -32.61 16.21 -10.70
C ALA A 13 -31.22 15.82 -10.21
N GLY A 14 -31.15 15.45 -8.93
CA GLY A 14 -29.96 14.88 -8.35
C GLY A 14 -29.68 13.50 -8.92
N VAL A 15 -28.55 13.34 -9.60
CA VAL A 15 -28.05 12.03 -10.03
C VAL A 15 -27.26 11.46 -8.86
N GLY A 16 -27.90 10.60 -8.10
CA GLY A 16 -27.22 9.76 -7.11
C GLY A 16 -26.48 8.64 -7.81
N ALA A 17 -25.16 8.74 -7.90
CA ALA A 17 -24.33 7.63 -8.31
C ALA A 17 -24.16 6.67 -7.13
N ALA A 18 -24.95 5.61 -7.08
CA ALA A 18 -24.71 4.45 -6.24
C ALA A 18 -23.64 3.59 -6.91
N ALA A 19 -22.41 3.66 -6.42
CA ALA A 19 -21.37 2.71 -6.77
C ALA A 19 -21.68 1.36 -6.11
N GLY A 20 -22.31 0.47 -6.85
CA GLY A 20 -22.49 -0.91 -6.43
C GLY A 20 -21.17 -1.69 -6.54
N MET A 21 -20.51 -1.92 -5.43
CA MET A 21 -19.38 -2.86 -5.34
C MET A 21 -19.94 -4.27 -5.24
N SER A 22 -19.88 -5.05 -6.33
CA SER A 22 -20.10 -6.48 -6.27
C SER A 22 -18.82 -7.21 -5.90
N ALA A 23 -18.80 -7.79 -4.71
CA ALA A 23 -17.77 -8.73 -4.30
C ALA A 23 -17.90 -10.02 -5.11
N ILE A 24 -16.86 -10.43 -5.83
CA ILE A 24 -16.77 -11.73 -6.45
C ILE A 24 -16.07 -12.68 -5.50
N GLY A 25 -16.85 -13.62 -4.94
CA GLY A 25 -16.34 -14.72 -4.16
C GLY A 25 -15.51 -15.69 -5.02
N ALA A 26 -14.30 -15.96 -4.59
CA ALA A 26 -13.48 -17.02 -5.13
C ALA A 26 -13.98 -18.37 -4.58
N GLY A 27 -14.69 -19.12 -5.40
CA GLY A 27 -15.03 -20.52 -5.13
C GLY A 27 -13.82 -21.41 -5.35
N ALA A 28 -13.26 -21.96 -4.29
CA ALA A 28 -12.32 -23.07 -4.37
C ALA A 28 -13.06 -24.37 -4.08
N ALA A 29 -13.20 -25.21 -5.13
CA ALA A 29 -13.60 -26.60 -4.97
C ALA A 29 -12.33 -27.46 -4.87
N GLY A 30 -12.13 -28.12 -3.71
CA GLY A 30 -11.15 -29.17 -3.57
C GLY A 30 -11.80 -30.54 -3.74
N PRO A 31 -11.05 -31.60 -4.09
CA PRO A 31 -11.49 -32.96 -3.83
C PRO A 31 -10.73 -33.57 -2.66
N SER A 32 -11.50 -34.23 -1.81
CA SER A 32 -11.13 -35.13 -0.75
C SER A 32 -10.43 -36.38 -1.27
N GLY A 33 -9.41 -36.83 -0.55
CA GLY A 33 -8.82 -38.13 -0.69
C GLY A 33 -8.23 -38.59 0.64
N ALA A 34 -8.87 -39.58 1.20
CA ALA A 34 -8.51 -40.21 2.47
C ALA A 34 -7.44 -41.30 2.30
N GLY A 35 -6.70 -41.51 3.39
CA GLY A 35 -6.18 -42.84 3.66
C GLY A 35 -4.73 -42.93 4.11
N GLY A 36 -4.51 -43.41 5.34
CA GLY A 36 -3.54 -44.40 5.60
C GLY A 36 -2.56 -44.15 6.72
N SER A 37 -2.91 -44.71 7.85
CA SER A 37 -2.17 -44.96 9.10
C SER A 37 -0.81 -45.68 8.95
N GLY A 38 0.12 -45.43 9.93
CA GLY A 38 1.29 -46.25 10.14
C GLY A 38 2.30 -45.71 11.19
N VAL A 39 2.03 -46.01 12.42
CA VAL A 39 2.83 -46.47 13.59
C VAL A 39 4.36 -46.28 13.60
N GLY A 40 4.82 -45.63 14.69
CA GLY A 40 6.11 -45.36 15.27
C GLY A 40 7.02 -46.60 15.63
N PRO A 41 7.87 -46.62 16.70
CA PRO A 41 8.86 -45.62 17.15
C PRO A 41 10.29 -46.19 17.17
N GLY A 42 11.31 -45.41 17.45
CA GLY A 42 12.68 -45.86 17.65
C GLY A 42 13.59 -44.87 18.35
N SER A 43 13.92 -45.21 19.53
CA SER A 43 14.75 -44.56 20.52
C SER A 43 16.27 -44.70 20.33
N GLY A 44 17.01 -43.81 20.98
CA GLY A 44 18.43 -43.96 21.38
C GLY A 44 19.35 -43.04 20.61
N GLY A 45 20.30 -42.36 21.21
CA GLY A 45 20.93 -42.42 22.47
C GLY A 45 22.06 -41.38 22.49
N ALA A 46 22.35 -40.87 23.63
CA ALA A 46 23.35 -39.87 23.95
C ALA A 46 24.80 -40.36 23.75
N THR A 47 25.72 -39.43 23.53
CA THR A 47 26.96 -39.38 24.31
C THR A 47 27.69 -38.04 24.18
N ALA A 48 28.25 -37.64 25.32
CA ALA A 48 28.97 -36.42 25.63
C ALA A 48 30.47 -36.51 25.33
N GLY A 49 31.11 -35.33 25.33
CA GLY A 49 32.53 -35.10 25.48
C GLY A 49 32.90 -33.77 24.86
N GLY A 50 33.38 -32.74 25.46
CA GLY A 50 34.28 -32.61 26.59
C GLY A 50 35.63 -32.04 26.14
N GLY A 51 36.00 -30.84 26.65
CA GLY A 51 37.35 -30.31 26.56
C GLY A 51 37.42 -28.82 26.13
N ALA A 52 37.51 -27.91 26.91
CA ALA A 52 38.41 -27.18 27.77
C ALA A 52 39.52 -26.41 27.05
N GLY A 53 39.58 -25.10 27.30
CA GLY A 53 40.75 -24.38 27.72
C GLY A 53 41.34 -23.33 26.80
N GLY A 54 41.48 -22.12 27.34
CA GLY A 54 42.54 -21.22 26.92
C GLY A 54 42.24 -19.73 26.85
N SER A 55 42.23 -19.08 27.96
CA SER A 55 42.91 -17.84 28.41
C SER A 55 43.00 -16.63 27.51
N ALA A 56 42.52 -15.51 28.06
CA ALA A 56 42.80 -14.14 27.71
C ALA A 56 44.26 -13.72 28.01
N PRO A 57 44.69 -12.60 27.46
CA PRO A 57 44.98 -11.53 28.40
C PRO A 57 44.45 -10.11 28.08
N SER A 58 44.30 -9.40 29.13
CA SER A 58 43.92 -8.03 29.38
C SER A 58 44.85 -6.95 28.79
N GLY A 59 44.26 -5.83 28.44
CA GLY A 59 45.00 -4.58 28.22
C GLY A 59 44.02 -3.42 28.10
N GLY A 60 43.92 -2.67 29.19
CA GLY A 60 43.01 -1.55 29.28
C GLY A 60 43.59 -0.25 28.69
N SER A 61 42.73 0.68 28.38
CA SER A 61 42.90 2.08 28.69
C SER A 61 41.61 2.88 28.47
N SER A 62 41.31 3.65 29.44
CA SER A 62 40.26 4.64 29.60
C SER A 62 40.38 5.82 28.65
N SER A 63 39.25 6.31 28.13
CA SER A 63 39.01 7.76 27.95
C SER A 63 37.52 8.05 27.81
N THR A 64 36.98 8.64 28.81
CA THR A 64 36.08 9.80 28.93
C THR A 64 35.13 10.16 27.77
N GLY A 65 33.86 10.20 28.10
CA GLY A 65 32.93 11.26 27.75
C GLY A 65 32.45 11.29 26.34
N GLY A 66 31.26 10.82 26.11
CA GLY A 66 30.56 10.99 24.85
C GLY A 66 29.06 10.85 25.04
N ASN A 67 28.45 11.93 24.99
CA ASN A 67 27.05 12.25 24.89
C ASN A 67 26.21 11.09 24.28
N SER A 68 25.34 10.53 25.07
CA SER A 68 24.28 9.64 24.59
C SER A 68 23.24 10.45 23.80
N SER A 69 23.47 10.61 22.52
CA SER A 69 22.41 11.03 21.62
C SER A 69 21.52 9.79 21.37
N THR A 70 20.36 9.79 21.97
CA THR A 70 19.25 8.93 21.54
C THR A 70 18.93 9.26 20.08
N THR A 71 19.45 8.47 19.16
CA THR A 71 19.02 8.47 17.76
C THR A 71 17.60 7.92 17.72
N THR A 72 16.64 8.83 17.76
CA THR A 72 15.28 8.58 17.29
C THR A 72 15.39 8.04 15.87
N GLY A 73 14.83 6.84 15.63
CA GLY A 73 14.88 6.16 14.34
C GLY A 73 14.15 6.92 13.23
N GLY A 74 14.84 7.89 12.66
CA GLY A 74 14.47 8.45 11.37
C GLY A 74 15.13 7.62 10.27
N SER A 75 14.47 7.43 9.16
CA SER A 75 15.01 6.81 7.94
C SER A 75 16.12 7.68 7.30
N SER A 76 16.99 8.25 8.12
CA SER A 76 18.09 9.10 7.68
C SER A 76 19.05 8.30 6.80
N GLY A 77 18.92 8.46 5.52
CA GLY A 77 19.75 7.78 4.50
C GLY A 77 18.98 7.18 3.33
N CYS A 78 17.70 6.85 3.47
CA CYS A 78 16.91 6.35 2.35
C CYS A 78 16.69 7.46 1.33
N GLY A 79 16.99 7.17 0.05
CA GLY A 79 16.89 8.14 -1.04
C GLY A 79 17.97 9.24 -1.01
N ALA A 80 18.89 9.22 -0.04
CA ALA A 80 19.93 10.25 0.05
C ALA A 80 20.83 10.24 -1.20
N GLY A 81 20.92 11.40 -1.85
CA GLY A 81 21.72 11.56 -3.06
C GLY A 81 21.04 11.10 -4.36
N ASP A 82 19.78 10.64 -4.31
CA ASP A 82 19.02 10.38 -5.52
C ASP A 82 18.54 11.68 -6.16
N PRO A 83 19.06 12.05 -7.37
CA PRO A 83 18.72 13.31 -8.01
C PRO A 83 17.28 13.35 -8.55
N ASN A 84 16.57 12.23 -8.58
CA ASN A 84 15.19 12.13 -9.05
C ASN A 84 14.14 12.40 -7.95
N LEU A 85 14.58 12.55 -6.72
CA LEU A 85 13.70 12.78 -5.57
C LEU A 85 13.73 14.24 -5.11
N PRO A 86 12.62 14.74 -4.53
CA PRO A 86 12.63 16.00 -3.80
C PRO A 86 13.44 15.86 -2.51
N PRO A 87 13.79 16.97 -1.87
CA PRO A 87 14.33 16.91 -0.51
C PRO A 87 13.38 16.17 0.45
N GLU A 88 13.95 15.42 1.40
CA GLU A 88 13.16 14.79 2.46
C GLU A 88 12.36 15.84 3.23
N PRO A 89 11.05 15.62 3.48
CA PRO A 89 10.25 16.53 4.28
C PRO A 89 10.80 16.70 5.69
N THR A 90 10.49 17.82 6.33
CA THR A 90 10.85 18.10 7.73
C THR A 90 9.60 18.22 8.59
N LEU A 91 9.75 17.96 9.88
CA LEU A 91 8.66 18.20 10.84
C LEU A 91 8.36 19.72 10.93
N PRO A 92 7.09 20.11 11.16
CA PRO A 92 6.70 21.51 11.26
C PRO A 92 7.43 22.26 12.36
N ALA A 93 7.96 23.45 12.05
CA ALA A 93 8.58 24.33 13.04
C ALA A 93 7.54 25.11 13.87
N ASN A 94 6.34 25.31 13.32
CA ASN A 94 5.31 26.16 13.92
C ASN A 94 4.15 25.30 14.45
N VAL A 95 4.14 25.01 15.75
CA VAL A 95 3.02 24.35 16.43
C VAL A 95 2.11 25.42 17.01
N CYS A 96 0.85 25.47 16.52
CA CYS A 96 -0.14 26.41 17.02
C CYS A 96 -0.84 25.87 18.28
N LYS A 97 -0.98 24.55 18.36
CA LYS A 97 -1.65 23.88 19.47
C LYS A 97 -0.99 22.54 19.75
N GLU A 98 -0.71 22.27 21.00
CA GLU A 98 -0.36 20.95 21.50
C GLU A 98 -1.53 20.38 22.31
N VAL A 99 -1.98 19.18 21.94
CA VAL A 99 -3.07 18.45 22.60
C VAL A 99 -2.45 17.25 23.30
N GLN A 100 -2.70 17.13 24.61
CA GLN A 100 -2.17 16.04 25.42
C GLN A 100 -3.07 14.81 25.35
N ALA A 101 -2.46 13.63 25.27
CA ALA A 101 -3.16 12.33 25.26
C ALA A 101 -4.07 12.18 26.49
N THR A 102 -5.25 11.59 26.28
CA THR A 102 -6.31 11.47 27.27
C THR A 102 -6.38 10.09 27.90
N GLN A 103 -5.79 9.06 27.26
CA GLN A 103 -5.85 7.67 27.72
C GLN A 103 -4.45 7.05 27.77
N ASN A 104 -4.31 6.09 28.70
CA ASN A 104 -3.17 5.18 28.73
C ASN A 104 -3.63 3.82 28.18
N VAL A 105 -3.08 3.46 27.01
CA VAL A 105 -3.40 2.20 26.34
C VAL A 105 -2.13 1.36 26.29
N ALA A 106 -2.16 0.19 26.92
CA ALA A 106 -1.07 -0.76 26.88
C ALA A 106 -0.94 -1.37 25.46
N ASN A 107 0.27 -1.77 25.10
CA ASN A 107 0.52 -2.40 23.80
C ASN A 107 -0.40 -3.62 23.58
N GLY A 108 -1.09 -3.65 22.44
CA GLY A 108 -2.04 -4.70 22.07
C GLY A 108 -3.44 -4.57 22.68
N ALA A 109 -3.66 -3.65 23.62
CA ALA A 109 -4.98 -3.36 24.17
C ALA A 109 -5.78 -2.44 23.23
N VAL A 110 -7.11 -2.41 23.43
CA VAL A 110 -7.98 -1.45 22.75
C VAL A 110 -8.30 -0.29 23.69
N PRO A 111 -8.44 0.94 23.16
CA PRO A 111 -8.80 2.10 23.97
C PRO A 111 -10.26 2.05 24.43
N SER A 112 -10.57 2.83 25.46
CA SER A 112 -11.96 3.10 25.87
C SER A 112 -12.60 4.11 24.91
N GLU A 113 -13.80 3.83 24.43
CA GLU A 113 -14.54 4.73 23.54
C GLU A 113 -15.74 5.43 24.26
N ASN A 114 -15.70 5.46 25.59
CA ASN A 114 -16.74 6.16 26.39
C ASN A 114 -16.70 7.68 26.20
N SER A 115 -15.56 8.23 25.81
CA SER A 115 -15.35 9.64 25.49
C SER A 115 -14.36 9.76 24.35
N LEU A 116 -14.78 10.40 23.27
CA LEU A 116 -13.93 10.62 22.09
C LEU A 116 -13.27 11.99 22.15
N ASP A 117 -12.03 12.05 21.66
CA ASP A 117 -11.24 13.28 21.57
C ASP A 117 -11.59 14.12 20.33
N THR A 118 -12.56 13.68 19.51
CA THR A 118 -12.92 14.28 18.22
C THR A 118 -13.11 15.79 18.31
N THR A 119 -13.92 16.26 19.28
CA THR A 119 -14.21 17.69 19.44
C THR A 119 -12.97 18.49 19.78
N ASN A 120 -12.10 17.97 20.66
CA ASN A 120 -10.88 18.66 21.08
C ASN A 120 -9.85 18.73 19.94
N ILE A 121 -9.68 17.62 19.21
CA ILE A 121 -8.74 17.57 18.07
C ILE A 121 -9.25 18.47 16.94
N GLN A 122 -10.55 18.39 16.60
CA GLN A 122 -11.12 19.21 15.53
C GLN A 122 -11.03 20.71 15.87
N ALA A 123 -11.39 21.10 17.11
CA ALA A 123 -11.28 22.49 17.53
C ALA A 123 -9.81 23.01 17.51
N ALA A 124 -8.84 22.16 17.81
CA ALA A 124 -7.43 22.52 17.69
C ALA A 124 -7.03 22.72 16.20
N LEU A 125 -7.48 21.83 15.30
CA LEU A 125 -7.24 21.94 13.85
C LEU A 125 -7.88 23.20 13.28
N ASP A 126 -9.14 23.48 13.63
CA ASP A 126 -9.90 24.64 13.13
C ASP A 126 -9.34 25.97 13.65
N GLY A 127 -8.69 25.94 14.81
CA GLY A 127 -8.07 27.13 15.43
C GLY A 127 -6.69 27.50 14.88
N CYS A 128 -6.10 26.68 14.03
CA CYS A 128 -4.77 26.94 13.43
C CYS A 128 -4.89 27.65 12.09
N THR A 129 -3.89 28.43 11.77
CA THR A 129 -3.76 29.09 10.45
C THR A 129 -2.80 28.33 9.54
N ALA A 130 -2.83 28.63 8.26
CA ALA A 130 -1.96 27.99 7.27
C ALA A 130 -0.47 28.09 7.66
N GLY A 131 0.28 27.01 7.46
CA GLY A 131 1.69 26.87 7.84
C GLY A 131 1.92 26.43 9.28
N GLN A 132 0.84 26.13 10.02
CA GLN A 132 0.93 25.69 11.41
C GLN A 132 0.52 24.20 11.57
N ALA A 133 0.92 23.62 12.70
CA ALA A 133 0.60 22.24 13.04
C ALA A 133 -0.15 22.14 14.38
N VAL A 134 -1.06 21.19 14.45
CA VAL A 134 -1.59 20.64 15.71
C VAL A 134 -0.74 19.42 16.06
N LYS A 135 -0.11 19.44 17.23
CA LYS A 135 0.71 18.35 17.74
C LYS A 135 -0.08 17.53 18.76
N LEU A 136 -0.25 16.25 18.52
CA LEU A 136 -0.78 15.28 19.47
C LEU A 136 0.41 14.68 20.23
N SER A 137 0.47 14.90 21.56
CA SER A 137 1.60 14.53 22.39
C SER A 137 1.19 13.59 23.52
N ALA A 138 2.10 12.71 23.93
CA ALA A 138 1.95 11.96 25.16
C ALA A 138 2.01 12.87 26.38
N SER A 139 1.27 12.53 27.43
CA SER A 139 1.47 13.11 28.77
C SER A 139 2.33 12.18 29.63
N SER A 140 2.62 12.55 30.85
CA SER A 140 3.34 11.68 31.78
C SER A 140 2.61 10.36 32.10
N ALA A 141 1.30 10.31 31.89
CA ALA A 141 0.43 9.18 32.22
C ALA A 141 -0.25 8.56 31.01
N ASN A 142 -0.44 9.29 29.92
CA ASN A 142 -1.25 8.89 28.79
C ASN A 142 -0.49 8.93 27.47
N ASN A 143 -0.83 8.01 26.56
CA ASN A 143 -0.17 7.81 25.27
C ASN A 143 -1.14 7.68 24.08
N ALA A 144 -2.44 7.87 24.31
CA ALA A 144 -3.42 7.57 23.28
C ALA A 144 -4.58 8.58 23.25
N PHE A 145 -5.12 8.73 22.05
CA PHE A 145 -6.37 9.43 21.73
C PHE A 145 -7.33 8.47 21.03
N VAL A 146 -8.63 8.72 21.16
CA VAL A 146 -9.66 8.04 20.34
C VAL A 146 -10.53 9.07 19.66
N THR A 147 -10.68 8.97 18.36
CA THR A 147 -11.44 9.95 17.58
C THR A 147 -12.48 9.30 16.68
N GLY A 148 -13.58 9.99 16.46
CA GLY A 148 -14.40 9.84 15.26
C GLY A 148 -13.79 10.58 14.08
N PRO A 149 -14.54 10.75 12.96
CA PRO A 149 -14.06 11.47 11.80
C PRO A 149 -13.60 12.90 12.10
N ILE A 150 -12.44 13.27 11.58
CA ILE A 150 -11.87 14.62 11.65
C ILE A 150 -11.47 15.12 10.25
N THR A 151 -11.44 16.44 10.11
CA THR A 151 -11.04 17.11 8.86
C THR A 151 -9.83 18.01 9.11
N ILE A 152 -8.79 17.86 8.31
CA ILE A 152 -7.63 18.75 8.34
C ILE A 152 -7.86 19.92 7.37
N PRO A 153 -7.88 21.17 7.87
CA PRO A 153 -8.05 22.35 7.03
C PRO A 153 -6.87 22.61 6.09
N ALA A 154 -7.09 23.41 5.07
CA ALA A 154 -6.03 23.83 4.15
C ALA A 154 -4.87 24.51 4.89
N GLY A 155 -3.66 24.11 4.55
CA GLY A 155 -2.43 24.63 5.13
C GLY A 155 -2.11 24.14 6.55
N VAL A 156 -2.95 23.35 7.18
CA VAL A 156 -2.74 22.84 8.53
C VAL A 156 -2.14 21.43 8.48
N THR A 157 -1.23 21.14 9.40
CA THR A 157 -0.62 19.83 9.56
C THR A 157 -1.05 19.16 10.87
N LEU A 158 -1.49 17.91 10.80
CA LEU A 158 -1.65 17.05 11.96
C LEU A 158 -0.31 16.35 12.24
N TRP A 159 0.26 16.58 13.41
CA TRP A 159 1.48 15.93 13.88
C TRP A 159 1.16 14.95 14.99
N VAL A 160 1.32 13.66 14.76
CA VAL A 160 1.23 12.61 15.77
C VAL A 160 2.64 12.31 16.28
N ASP A 161 2.93 12.67 17.52
CA ASP A 161 4.28 12.59 18.09
C ASP A 161 4.70 11.15 18.39
N ALA A 162 5.99 10.91 18.53
CA ALA A 162 6.52 9.61 18.91
C ALA A 162 5.91 9.11 20.23
N GLY A 163 5.57 7.81 20.27
CA GLY A 163 4.94 7.18 21.44
C GLY A 163 3.45 7.49 21.62
N VAL A 164 2.83 8.19 20.66
CA VAL A 164 1.39 8.46 20.65
C VAL A 164 0.68 7.59 19.63
N THR A 165 -0.48 7.05 20.00
CA THR A 165 -1.41 6.41 19.06
C THR A 165 -2.73 7.16 18.99
N LEU A 166 -3.13 7.55 17.78
CA LEU A 166 -4.46 8.06 17.46
C LEU A 166 -5.32 6.91 16.94
N TYR A 167 -6.26 6.46 17.75
CA TYR A 167 -7.19 5.39 17.38
C TYR A 167 -8.45 5.95 16.72
N GLY A 168 -8.92 5.28 15.66
CA GLY A 168 -10.25 5.48 15.10
C GLY A 168 -11.32 4.79 15.93
N THR A 169 -12.53 5.35 16.00
CA THR A 169 -13.66 4.69 16.66
C THR A 169 -14.08 3.40 15.94
N ARG A 170 -14.41 2.36 16.72
CA ARG A 170 -15.01 1.10 16.24
C ARG A 170 -16.54 1.17 16.09
N ASN A 171 -17.13 2.32 16.34
CA ASN A 171 -18.57 2.51 16.21
C ASN A 171 -18.94 3.05 14.82
N PRO A 172 -19.47 2.22 13.90
CA PRO A 172 -19.79 2.66 12.54
C PRO A 172 -20.80 3.80 12.48
N SER A 173 -21.69 3.93 13.48
CA SER A 173 -22.69 4.99 13.52
C SER A 173 -22.09 6.38 13.70
N ILE A 174 -20.89 6.49 14.30
CA ILE A 174 -20.21 7.78 14.51
C ILE A 174 -19.65 8.33 13.20
N TYR A 175 -19.33 7.46 12.22
CA TYR A 175 -18.90 7.91 10.92
C TYR A 175 -20.02 8.63 10.13
N GLY A 176 -21.29 8.28 10.37
CA GLY A 176 -22.41 8.92 9.66
C GLY A 176 -22.24 8.81 8.13
N THR A 177 -22.03 9.95 7.47
CA THR A 177 -21.75 10.04 6.03
C THR A 177 -20.25 10.16 5.71
N ALA A 178 -19.38 10.20 6.72
CA ALA A 178 -17.95 10.32 6.52
C ALA A 178 -17.39 9.05 5.86
N THR A 179 -16.59 9.24 4.84
CA THR A 179 -15.97 8.15 4.06
C THR A 179 -14.57 7.77 4.56
N ALA A 180 -14.04 8.52 5.53
CA ALA A 180 -12.74 8.26 6.14
C ALA A 180 -12.70 8.73 7.60
N LEU A 181 -11.74 8.21 8.37
CA LEU A 181 -11.44 8.71 9.71
C LEU A 181 -10.81 10.10 9.65
N ILE A 182 -9.84 10.29 8.74
CA ILE A 182 -9.20 11.58 8.54
C ILE A 182 -9.42 12.02 7.09
N THR A 183 -10.06 13.17 6.92
CA THR A 183 -10.23 13.79 5.60
C THR A 183 -9.33 15.01 5.49
N VAL A 184 -8.64 15.13 4.36
CA VAL A 184 -7.76 16.26 4.05
C VAL A 184 -8.30 16.99 2.83
N HIS A 185 -8.58 18.27 2.97
CA HIS A 185 -9.00 19.14 1.89
C HIS A 185 -8.09 20.37 1.79
N GLY A 186 -7.79 20.76 0.56
CA GLY A 186 -7.11 22.02 0.29
C GLY A 186 -5.59 21.89 0.15
N ALA A 187 -4.95 23.05 0.00
CA ALA A 187 -3.53 23.12 -0.33
C ALA A 187 -2.63 23.05 0.90
N SER A 188 -1.44 22.48 0.72
CA SER A 188 -0.32 22.52 1.68
C SER A 188 -0.65 21.98 3.07
N SER A 189 -1.48 20.94 3.12
CA SER A 189 -1.80 20.22 4.36
C SER A 189 -0.94 18.97 4.52
N GLY A 190 -0.84 18.45 5.74
CA GLY A 190 -0.02 17.27 5.98
C GLY A 190 -0.46 16.43 7.19
N ILE A 191 0.03 15.21 7.23
CA ILE A 191 0.01 14.31 8.38
C ILE A 191 1.44 13.83 8.58
N VAL A 192 2.02 14.10 9.75
CA VAL A 192 3.44 13.85 9.98
C VAL A 192 3.71 13.33 11.39
N GLY A 193 4.90 12.82 11.62
CA GLY A 193 5.40 12.43 12.94
C GLY A 193 5.79 10.96 13.01
N ASP A 194 6.29 10.56 14.19
CA ASP A 194 6.74 9.18 14.44
C ASP A 194 5.73 8.39 15.29
N GLY A 195 4.50 8.89 15.40
CA GLY A 195 3.40 8.22 16.08
C GLY A 195 2.64 7.25 15.18
N ILE A 196 1.54 6.75 15.71
CA ILE A 196 0.70 5.72 15.06
C ILE A 196 -0.71 6.28 14.85
N ILE A 197 -1.31 6.01 13.70
CA ILE A 197 -2.75 6.12 13.45
C ILE A 197 -3.27 4.71 13.24
N ASP A 198 -4.15 4.26 14.15
CA ASP A 198 -4.70 2.90 14.16
C ASP A 198 -6.20 2.93 13.92
N GLY A 199 -6.63 2.34 12.81
CA GLY A 199 -8.04 2.29 12.40
C GLY A 199 -8.87 1.23 13.11
N GLN A 200 -8.26 0.35 13.89
CA GLN A 200 -8.91 -0.76 14.62
C GLN A 200 -9.76 -1.69 13.71
N GLY A 201 -9.38 -1.83 12.43
CA GLY A 201 -10.18 -2.49 11.39
C GLY A 201 -10.57 -3.94 11.68
N GLY A 202 -9.69 -4.71 12.34
CA GLY A 202 -9.91 -6.10 12.75
C GLY A 202 -10.54 -6.28 14.13
N GLU A 203 -10.75 -5.19 14.89
CA GLU A 203 -11.34 -5.24 16.22
C GLU A 203 -12.87 -5.37 16.17
N PRO A 204 -13.50 -5.99 17.19
CA PRO A 204 -14.96 -6.06 17.27
C PRO A 204 -15.61 -4.68 17.24
N LEU A 205 -16.62 -4.52 16.40
CA LEU A 205 -17.39 -3.28 16.29
C LEU A 205 -18.19 -2.98 17.56
N LEU A 206 -18.32 -1.71 17.87
CA LEU A 206 -19.24 -1.23 18.91
C LEU A 206 -20.63 -0.98 18.31
N GLY A 207 -21.64 -1.61 18.88
CA GLY A 207 -23.02 -1.51 18.36
C GLY A 207 -23.27 -2.32 17.08
N GLY A 208 -22.46 -3.34 16.80
CA GLY A 208 -22.57 -4.23 15.65
C GLY A 208 -22.00 -5.61 15.91
N THR A 209 -21.94 -6.43 14.87
CA THR A 209 -21.31 -7.76 14.88
C THR A 209 -20.08 -7.76 13.98
N GLY A 210 -19.07 -8.58 14.31
CA GLY A 210 -17.84 -8.69 13.54
C GLY A 210 -16.97 -7.46 13.63
N SER A 211 -16.14 -7.26 12.63
CA SER A 211 -15.19 -6.16 12.47
C SER A 211 -15.46 -5.35 11.18
N PHE A 212 -14.73 -4.28 10.94
CA PHE A 212 -14.76 -3.61 9.64
C PHE A 212 -14.29 -4.54 8.51
N TRP A 213 -13.29 -5.38 8.77
CA TRP A 213 -12.79 -6.33 7.76
C TRP A 213 -13.83 -7.40 7.43
N ASP A 214 -14.60 -7.88 8.42
CA ASP A 214 -15.71 -8.81 8.15
C ASP A 214 -16.79 -8.16 7.27
N ARG A 215 -17.07 -6.88 7.47
CA ARG A 215 -18.00 -6.13 6.60
C ARG A 215 -17.49 -6.07 5.16
N ASN A 216 -16.22 -5.75 4.97
CA ASN A 216 -15.60 -5.69 3.63
C ASN A 216 -15.63 -7.07 2.94
N GLY A 217 -15.27 -8.14 3.65
CA GLY A 217 -15.30 -9.50 3.15
C GLY A 217 -16.72 -9.98 2.76
N ASN A 218 -17.75 -9.38 3.34
CA ASN A 218 -19.15 -9.64 3.01
C ASN A 218 -19.76 -8.66 1.98
N GLY A 219 -18.91 -7.87 1.29
CA GLY A 219 -19.33 -6.92 0.27
C GLY A 219 -19.91 -5.62 0.80
N GLY A 220 -19.78 -5.36 2.11
CA GLY A 220 -20.08 -4.07 2.73
C GLY A 220 -18.92 -3.11 2.63
N GLY A 221 -19.19 -1.82 2.57
CA GLY A 221 -18.14 -0.79 2.63
C GLY A 221 -17.79 -0.40 4.07
N SER A 222 -16.54 -0.03 4.28
CA SER A 222 -16.05 0.57 5.52
C SER A 222 -15.32 1.89 5.20
N PRO A 223 -15.14 2.79 6.17
CA PRO A 223 -14.42 4.03 5.92
C PRO A 223 -12.94 3.77 5.62
N ALA A 224 -12.32 4.61 4.82
CA ALA A 224 -10.87 4.65 4.71
C ALA A 224 -10.24 5.20 6.01
N LEU A 225 -8.95 4.93 6.23
CA LEU A 225 -8.24 5.55 7.35
C LEU A 225 -7.96 7.04 7.04
N ILE A 226 -7.40 7.32 5.87
CA ILE A 226 -7.10 8.67 5.40
C ILE A 226 -7.65 8.85 3.99
N GLN A 227 -8.37 9.94 3.77
CA GLN A 227 -8.78 10.38 2.42
C GLN A 227 -8.28 11.79 2.15
N VAL A 228 -7.45 11.92 1.11
CA VAL A 228 -6.99 13.19 0.57
C VAL A 228 -7.80 13.47 -0.68
N ALA A 229 -8.61 14.52 -0.68
CA ALA A 229 -9.55 14.81 -1.76
C ALA A 229 -9.29 16.21 -2.36
N GLY A 230 -8.82 16.24 -3.60
CA GLY A 230 -8.59 17.49 -4.33
C GLY A 230 -7.53 18.41 -3.73
N ALA A 231 -6.59 17.87 -2.95
CA ALA A 231 -5.54 18.64 -2.33
C ALA A 231 -4.42 18.99 -3.31
N THR A 232 -3.64 20.00 -2.95
CA THR A 232 -2.37 20.32 -3.63
C THR A 232 -1.25 20.41 -2.59
N SER A 233 -0.05 19.92 -2.95
CA SER A 233 1.12 19.94 -2.06
C SER A 233 0.88 19.23 -0.72
N PHE A 234 0.27 18.03 -0.75
CA PHE A 234 0.03 17.22 0.44
C PHE A 234 1.31 16.49 0.89
N THR A 235 1.52 16.41 2.20
CA THR A 235 2.65 15.67 2.79
C THR A 235 2.17 14.61 3.78
N LEU A 236 2.61 13.36 3.57
CA LEU A 236 2.50 12.26 4.54
C LEU A 236 3.92 11.81 4.91
N TYR A 237 4.34 12.02 6.16
CA TYR A 237 5.74 11.89 6.51
C TYR A 237 5.99 11.13 7.81
N ARG A 238 6.72 10.03 7.73
CA ARG A 238 7.23 9.20 8.85
C ARG A 238 6.16 8.52 9.71
N ILE A 239 4.89 8.77 9.46
CA ILE A 239 3.79 8.21 10.24
C ILE A 239 3.68 6.69 10.07
N THR A 240 3.26 6.00 11.13
CA THR A 240 2.88 4.60 11.07
C THR A 240 1.36 4.46 11.00
N LEU A 241 0.86 3.67 10.06
CA LEU A 241 -0.56 3.40 9.87
C LEU A 241 -0.85 1.93 10.16
N HIS A 242 -1.77 1.69 11.09
CA HIS A 242 -2.18 0.35 11.49
C HIS A 242 -3.66 0.11 11.19
N ASP A 243 -3.98 -1.12 10.85
CA ASP A 243 -5.30 -1.74 10.89
C ASP A 243 -6.42 -0.83 10.37
N ALA A 244 -6.23 -0.26 9.17
CA ALA A 244 -7.26 0.56 8.52
C ALA A 244 -8.59 -0.20 8.45
N PRO A 245 -9.74 0.48 8.63
CA PRO A 245 -11.05 -0.17 8.45
C PRO A 245 -11.27 -0.69 7.03
N MET A 246 -10.72 0.01 6.02
CA MET A 246 -10.64 -0.36 4.61
C MET A 246 -9.32 0.17 4.05
N PHE A 247 -9.26 0.95 2.99
CA PHE A 247 -8.03 1.56 2.44
C PHE A 247 -7.29 2.39 3.48
N HIS A 248 -5.94 2.30 3.56
CA HIS A 248 -5.17 3.16 4.44
C HIS A 248 -5.14 4.60 3.93
N VAL A 249 -4.74 4.81 2.67
CA VAL A 249 -4.61 6.16 2.12
C VAL A 249 -5.22 6.23 0.72
N LYS A 250 -6.41 6.83 0.60
CA LYS A 250 -6.97 7.25 -0.69
C LYS A 250 -6.38 8.63 -1.02
N LEU A 251 -5.58 8.71 -2.08
CA LEU A 251 -4.74 9.86 -2.34
C LEU A 251 -5.11 10.58 -3.65
N GLY A 252 -6.00 11.55 -3.54
CA GLY A 252 -6.41 12.44 -4.64
C GLY A 252 -5.76 13.82 -4.52
N ALA A 253 -4.46 13.93 -4.79
CA ALA A 253 -3.71 15.17 -4.65
C ALA A 253 -2.80 15.44 -5.84
N LYS A 254 -2.57 16.73 -6.13
CA LYS A 254 -1.54 17.19 -7.06
C LYS A 254 -0.31 17.68 -6.29
N GLY A 255 0.89 17.22 -6.66
CA GLY A 255 2.12 17.64 -6.01
C GLY A 255 2.21 17.11 -4.58
N PHE A 256 2.14 15.80 -4.36
CA PHE A 256 2.22 15.21 -3.04
C PHE A 256 3.56 14.52 -2.77
N VAL A 257 3.90 14.40 -1.48
CA VAL A 257 5.05 13.62 -1.02
C VAL A 257 4.61 12.68 0.11
N VAL A 258 4.75 11.37 -0.13
CA VAL A 258 4.65 10.32 0.90
C VAL A 258 6.06 9.82 1.14
N TRP A 259 6.60 9.99 2.37
CA TRP A 259 7.99 9.67 2.66
C TRP A 259 8.16 8.96 4.01
N GLY A 260 8.80 7.80 3.98
CA GLY A 260 9.16 7.06 5.20
C GLY A 260 7.97 6.54 6.00
N VAL A 261 6.84 6.28 5.33
CA VAL A 261 5.62 5.79 5.96
C VAL A 261 5.73 4.28 6.20
N THR A 262 5.26 3.84 7.36
CA THR A 262 5.11 2.41 7.65
C THR A 262 3.62 2.05 7.68
N ILE A 263 3.21 1.04 6.91
CA ILE A 263 1.86 0.46 6.96
C ILE A 263 2.00 -0.98 7.40
N LYS A 264 1.28 -1.35 8.48
CA LYS A 264 1.28 -2.72 8.99
C LYS A 264 -0.12 -3.17 9.36
N THR A 265 -0.68 -4.08 8.59
CA THR A 265 -2.03 -4.62 8.74
C THR A 265 -2.06 -6.11 8.36
N PRO A 266 -2.40 -7.02 9.29
CA PRO A 266 -2.68 -6.77 10.70
C PRO A 266 -1.44 -6.31 11.49
N SER A 267 -1.66 -5.43 12.44
CA SER A 267 -0.60 -4.98 13.36
C SER A 267 -0.30 -5.99 14.49
N LYS A 268 -1.22 -6.96 14.69
CA LYS A 268 -1.18 -7.98 15.75
C LYS A 268 -1.81 -9.29 15.29
N ASP A 269 -1.47 -10.40 15.97
CA ASP A 269 -1.92 -11.75 15.61
C ASP A 269 -3.38 -12.04 15.98
N LYS A 270 -3.94 -11.33 16.96
CA LYS A 270 -5.32 -11.54 17.45
C LYS A 270 -5.95 -10.21 17.84
N ASN A 271 -7.25 -10.11 17.63
CA ASN A 271 -8.04 -8.99 18.14
C ASN A 271 -8.36 -9.14 19.65
N SER A 272 -9.00 -8.14 20.25
CA SER A 272 -9.35 -8.10 21.67
C SER A 272 -10.34 -9.20 22.12
N ALA A 273 -11.07 -9.80 21.19
CA ALA A 273 -11.93 -10.96 21.43
C ALA A 273 -11.20 -12.31 21.30
N GLY A 274 -9.89 -12.31 20.99
CA GLY A 274 -9.07 -13.51 20.80
C GLY A 274 -9.17 -14.15 19.42
N THR A 275 -9.88 -13.52 18.47
CA THR A 275 -9.97 -13.98 17.07
C THR A 275 -8.61 -13.76 16.37
N ALA A 276 -8.10 -14.81 15.72
CA ALA A 276 -6.86 -14.71 14.95
C ALA A 276 -7.03 -13.75 13.77
N LEU A 277 -6.05 -12.89 13.58
CA LEU A 277 -5.95 -11.96 12.46
C LEU A 277 -4.86 -12.40 11.50
N SER A 278 -5.08 -12.17 10.22
CA SER A 278 -4.12 -12.47 9.17
C SER A 278 -4.31 -11.49 8.00
N VAL A 279 -3.33 -11.40 7.13
CA VAL A 279 -3.44 -10.59 5.91
C VAL A 279 -4.65 -11.00 5.06
N THR A 280 -5.02 -12.27 5.05
CA THR A 280 -6.20 -12.76 4.32
C THR A 280 -7.53 -12.41 4.99
N SER A 281 -7.56 -12.01 6.25
CA SER A 281 -8.77 -11.49 6.92
C SER A 281 -8.91 -9.97 6.81
N ALA A 282 -7.83 -9.28 6.48
CA ALA A 282 -7.79 -7.82 6.35
C ALA A 282 -8.24 -7.36 4.95
N HIS A 283 -9.50 -7.64 4.59
CA HIS A 283 -10.03 -7.39 3.26
C HIS A 283 -10.02 -5.90 2.89
N ASN A 284 -9.55 -5.60 1.66
CA ASN A 284 -9.51 -4.26 1.07
C ASN A 284 -8.72 -3.23 1.90
N THR A 285 -7.67 -3.69 2.56
CA THR A 285 -6.76 -2.79 3.30
C THR A 285 -5.60 -2.34 2.44
N ASP A 286 -5.90 -1.89 1.21
CA ASP A 286 -4.90 -1.32 0.30
C ASP A 286 -4.05 -0.26 1.04
N GLY A 287 -2.75 -0.23 0.78
CA GLY A 287 -1.83 0.68 1.46
C GLY A 287 -2.00 2.12 0.98
N ILE A 288 -1.57 2.44 -0.22
CA ILE A 288 -1.64 3.80 -0.77
C ILE A 288 -2.26 3.75 -2.16
N ASP A 289 -3.39 4.44 -2.35
CA ASP A 289 -4.16 4.48 -3.59
C ASP A 289 -4.11 5.86 -4.24
N PRO A 290 -3.08 6.18 -5.06
CA PRO A 290 -3.15 7.37 -5.90
C PRO A 290 -4.32 7.26 -6.87
N GLY A 291 -5.27 8.22 -6.78
CA GLY A 291 -6.49 8.23 -7.59
C GLY A 291 -7.05 9.64 -7.75
N GLU A 292 -8.27 9.77 -8.27
CA GLU A 292 -8.99 11.05 -8.33
C GLU A 292 -8.14 12.23 -8.89
N ALA A 293 -7.45 12.00 -10.02
CA ALA A 293 -6.54 12.97 -10.65
C ALA A 293 -5.23 13.25 -9.89
N ALA A 294 -4.75 12.28 -9.12
CA ALA A 294 -3.43 12.39 -8.50
C ALA A 294 -2.34 12.61 -9.56
N SER A 295 -1.46 13.57 -9.30
CA SER A 295 -0.37 13.87 -10.23
C SER A 295 0.84 14.52 -9.54
N ASP A 296 1.98 14.48 -10.22
CA ASP A 296 3.21 15.14 -9.79
C ASP A 296 3.63 14.70 -8.38
N GLY A 297 3.57 13.40 -8.10
CA GLY A 297 3.68 12.87 -6.76
C GLY A 297 4.83 11.91 -6.54
N PHE A 298 5.23 11.78 -5.27
CA PHE A 298 6.30 10.90 -4.82
C PHE A 298 5.80 10.00 -3.69
N ILE A 299 6.08 8.69 -3.80
CA ILE A 299 5.90 7.71 -2.72
C ILE A 299 7.23 7.01 -2.53
N VAL A 300 7.93 7.36 -1.46
CA VAL A 300 9.33 6.96 -1.30
C VAL A 300 9.65 6.46 0.10
N CYS A 301 10.59 5.55 0.20
CA CYS A 301 11.15 5.08 1.47
C CYS A 301 10.12 4.46 2.42
N SER A 302 9.02 3.95 1.88
CA SER A 302 7.92 3.41 2.68
C SER A 302 8.01 1.89 2.81
N LYS A 303 7.52 1.38 3.95
CA LYS A 303 7.41 -0.04 4.24
C LYS A 303 5.94 -0.40 4.36
N ILE A 304 5.47 -1.37 3.57
CA ILE A 304 4.05 -1.70 3.51
C ILE A 304 3.85 -3.21 3.61
N SER A 305 2.99 -3.60 4.55
CA SER A 305 2.46 -4.96 4.71
C SER A 305 0.98 -4.84 5.03
N ASP A 306 0.12 -5.37 4.17
CA ASP A 306 -1.33 -5.21 4.27
C ASP A 306 -2.09 -6.43 3.72
N GLY A 307 -3.40 -6.34 3.64
CA GLY A 307 -4.25 -7.45 3.17
C GLY A 307 -4.74 -7.30 1.73
N ASP A 308 -4.26 -6.27 0.99
CA ASP A 308 -4.62 -6.06 -0.41
C ASP A 308 -3.43 -5.44 -1.19
N ASP A 309 -3.65 -4.53 -2.13
CA ASP A 309 -2.59 -3.90 -2.92
C ASP A 309 -1.74 -2.94 -2.05
N HIS A 310 -0.42 -3.09 -2.05
CA HIS A 310 0.45 -2.18 -1.29
C HIS A 310 0.40 -0.74 -1.82
N ILE A 311 0.46 -0.59 -3.13
CA ILE A 311 0.16 0.66 -3.84
C ILE A 311 -0.75 0.30 -5.01
N ALA A 312 -1.91 0.97 -5.11
CA ALA A 312 -2.82 0.77 -6.22
C ALA A 312 -3.14 2.10 -6.93
N ILE A 313 -2.55 2.31 -8.10
CA ILE A 313 -2.82 3.52 -8.90
C ILE A 313 -4.16 3.35 -9.59
N LYS A 314 -5.13 4.22 -9.23
CA LYS A 314 -6.53 4.17 -9.69
C LYS A 314 -6.89 5.43 -10.48
N GLY A 315 -6.76 5.37 -11.80
CA GLY A 315 -7.04 6.49 -12.71
C GLY A 315 -8.51 6.60 -13.14
N SER A 316 -9.45 6.52 -12.21
CA SER A 316 -10.89 6.49 -12.51
C SER A 316 -11.52 7.85 -12.81
N SER A 317 -10.86 8.97 -12.48
CA SER A 317 -11.32 10.31 -12.85
C SER A 317 -11.10 10.60 -14.33
N ALA A 318 -11.83 11.56 -14.89
CA ALA A 318 -11.70 11.95 -16.29
C ALA A 318 -10.28 12.43 -16.67
N THR A 319 -9.49 12.90 -15.71
CA THR A 319 -8.11 13.36 -15.92
C THR A 319 -7.07 12.27 -15.70
N GLY A 320 -7.48 11.11 -15.18
CA GLY A 320 -6.57 10.01 -14.89
C GLY A 320 -5.55 10.32 -13.78
N VAL A 321 -4.47 9.52 -13.77
CA VAL A 321 -3.31 9.70 -12.88
C VAL A 321 -2.05 9.81 -13.71
N THR A 322 -1.17 10.76 -13.39
CA THR A 322 0.04 10.98 -14.18
C THR A 322 1.23 11.47 -13.36
N ASN A 323 2.44 11.22 -13.88
CA ASN A 323 3.69 11.75 -13.34
C ASN A 323 3.92 11.39 -11.86
N LEU A 324 3.99 10.08 -11.57
CA LEU A 324 4.33 9.58 -10.23
C LEU A 324 5.70 8.92 -10.20
N THR A 325 6.44 9.18 -9.13
CA THR A 325 7.68 8.49 -8.79
C THR A 325 7.50 7.68 -7.52
N ILE A 326 7.72 6.37 -7.61
CA ILE A 326 7.59 5.40 -6.52
C ILE A 326 8.94 4.72 -6.35
N ALA A 327 9.67 5.03 -5.27
CA ALA A 327 11.07 4.65 -5.17
C ALA A 327 11.50 4.25 -3.76
N HIS A 328 12.49 3.36 -3.68
CA HIS A 328 13.09 2.91 -2.41
C HIS A 328 12.06 2.33 -1.43
N ASN A 329 11.03 1.65 -1.94
CA ASN A 329 9.97 1.08 -1.11
C ASN A 329 10.21 -0.41 -0.85
N HIS A 330 9.73 -0.87 0.29
CA HIS A 330 9.79 -2.27 0.69
C HIS A 330 8.40 -2.80 1.04
N PHE A 331 7.99 -3.88 0.36
CA PHE A 331 6.68 -4.51 0.55
C PHE A 331 6.85 -5.91 1.12
N GLU A 332 5.97 -6.29 2.04
CA GLU A 332 5.89 -7.66 2.57
C GLU A 332 4.59 -8.34 2.12
N ALA A 333 3.76 -8.82 3.05
CA ALA A 333 2.49 -9.45 2.72
C ALA A 333 1.52 -8.46 2.06
N GLY A 334 0.84 -8.88 1.00
CA GLY A 334 -0.14 -8.10 0.24
C GLY A 334 -0.15 -8.46 -1.24
N HIS A 335 -0.73 -7.60 -2.10
CA HIS A 335 -0.94 -7.92 -3.52
C HIS A 335 0.06 -7.25 -4.48
N GLY A 336 1.11 -6.59 -4.00
CA GLY A 336 2.18 -6.01 -4.81
C GLY A 336 1.94 -4.58 -5.27
N MET A 337 2.80 -4.13 -6.23
CA MET A 337 2.71 -2.82 -6.87
C MET A 337 1.72 -2.87 -8.01
N SER A 338 0.56 -2.26 -7.85
CA SER A 338 -0.58 -2.38 -8.76
C SER A 338 -0.92 -1.08 -9.48
N ILE A 339 -1.33 -1.20 -10.74
CA ILE A 339 -2.12 -0.22 -11.48
C ILE A 339 -3.47 -0.86 -11.72
N GLY A 340 -4.53 -0.21 -11.27
CA GLY A 340 -5.91 -0.70 -11.42
C GLY A 340 -6.51 -1.29 -10.13
N SER A 341 -7.69 -1.85 -10.29
CA SER A 341 -8.40 -2.22 -11.55
C SER A 341 -9.15 -1.08 -12.25
N GLU A 342 -9.39 0.06 -11.62
CA GLU A 342 -10.15 1.20 -12.14
C GLU A 342 -9.21 2.25 -12.71
N PHE A 343 -9.25 2.47 -14.05
CA PHE A 343 -8.48 3.55 -14.70
C PHE A 343 -9.12 4.05 -16.01
N THR A 344 -10.40 4.32 -15.95
CA THR A 344 -11.16 4.83 -17.12
C THR A 344 -10.64 6.16 -17.68
N GLY A 345 -10.01 6.98 -16.85
CA GLY A 345 -9.35 8.24 -17.25
C GLY A 345 -7.89 8.07 -17.66
N GLY A 346 -7.36 6.85 -17.55
CA GLY A 346 -5.98 6.53 -17.91
C GLY A 346 -4.97 6.70 -16.78
N VAL A 347 -3.78 6.11 -17.02
CA VAL A 347 -2.60 6.23 -16.15
C VAL A 347 -1.38 6.43 -17.04
N SER A 348 -0.55 7.45 -16.76
CA SER A 348 0.65 7.69 -17.57
C SER A 348 1.84 8.21 -16.76
N ASP A 349 3.03 8.05 -17.32
CA ASP A 349 4.27 8.62 -16.80
C ASP A 349 4.58 8.17 -15.38
N ILE A 350 4.53 6.86 -15.15
CA ILE A 350 4.80 6.24 -13.84
C ILE A 350 6.22 5.68 -13.81
N LYS A 351 6.99 6.05 -12.81
CA LYS A 351 8.34 5.52 -12.55
C LYS A 351 8.34 4.77 -11.23
N VAL A 352 8.65 3.49 -11.27
CA VAL A 352 8.86 2.64 -10.10
C VAL A 352 10.30 2.14 -10.12
N TYR A 353 11.07 2.41 -9.08
CA TYR A 353 12.43 1.88 -9.02
C TYR A 353 12.90 1.63 -7.59
N ASP A 354 13.90 0.77 -7.46
CA ASP A 354 14.43 0.31 -6.19
C ASP A 354 13.32 -0.20 -5.26
N LEU A 355 12.54 -1.15 -5.78
CA LEU A 355 11.44 -1.79 -5.08
C LEU A 355 11.81 -3.22 -4.67
N SER A 356 11.54 -3.59 -3.44
CA SER A 356 11.58 -4.99 -2.99
C SER A 356 10.22 -5.48 -2.52
N VAL A 357 9.86 -6.73 -2.90
CA VAL A 357 8.60 -7.37 -2.51
C VAL A 357 8.90 -8.76 -1.94
N ASP A 358 8.61 -8.97 -0.67
CA ASP A 358 8.88 -10.21 0.06
C ASP A 358 7.60 -10.98 0.40
N GLY A 359 7.32 -12.06 -0.31
CA GLY A 359 6.18 -12.94 -0.06
C GLY A 359 6.37 -13.92 1.12
N SER A 360 7.38 -13.76 1.97
CA SER A 360 7.69 -14.71 3.06
C SER A 360 6.58 -14.83 4.09
N LEU A 361 5.80 -13.77 4.31
CA LEU A 361 4.69 -13.77 5.27
C LEU A 361 3.37 -14.32 4.70
N GLY A 362 3.38 -14.78 3.45
CA GLY A 362 2.21 -15.32 2.78
C GLY A 362 1.25 -14.23 2.26
N GLY A 363 0.02 -14.61 2.00
CA GLY A 363 -0.96 -13.77 1.31
C GLY A 363 -0.96 -14.03 -0.21
N TYR A 364 -1.65 -13.19 -0.97
CA TYR A 364 -1.71 -13.28 -2.43
C TYR A 364 -0.54 -12.51 -3.07
N ALA A 365 0.67 -12.87 -2.68
CA ALA A 365 1.86 -12.15 -3.04
C ALA A 365 2.08 -12.08 -4.56
N ASN A 366 1.91 -10.89 -5.13
CA ASN A 366 2.28 -10.56 -6.50
C ASN A 366 3.43 -9.54 -6.46
N GLY A 367 4.20 -9.48 -7.53
CA GLY A 367 5.24 -8.47 -7.70
C GLY A 367 4.68 -7.17 -8.27
N ILE A 368 4.78 -7.03 -9.60
CA ILE A 368 4.20 -5.88 -10.32
C ILE A 368 2.95 -6.32 -11.08
N ARG A 369 1.92 -5.45 -11.03
CA ARG A 369 0.62 -5.74 -11.62
C ARG A 369 0.08 -4.55 -12.42
N ILE A 370 -0.48 -4.82 -13.60
CA ILE A 370 -1.40 -3.93 -14.30
C ILE A 370 -2.64 -4.78 -14.61
N LYS A 371 -3.75 -4.46 -13.97
CA LYS A 371 -4.95 -5.30 -13.99
C LYS A 371 -6.22 -4.49 -14.23
N SER A 372 -7.07 -4.93 -15.15
CA SER A 372 -8.40 -4.36 -15.34
C SER A 372 -9.31 -5.33 -16.11
N ASP A 373 -10.52 -4.87 -16.38
CA ASP A 373 -11.47 -5.46 -17.30
C ASP A 373 -12.14 -4.37 -18.14
N SER A 374 -12.88 -4.74 -19.18
CA SER A 374 -13.46 -3.76 -20.11
C SER A 374 -14.61 -2.93 -19.54
N SER A 375 -15.03 -3.15 -18.31
CA SER A 375 -16.00 -2.28 -17.62
C SER A 375 -15.38 -1.02 -17.02
N ARG A 376 -14.06 -1.04 -16.73
CA ARG A 376 -13.37 0.00 -15.94
C ARG A 376 -11.90 0.24 -16.32
N GLY A 377 -11.49 -0.31 -17.47
CA GLY A 377 -10.17 -0.12 -18.04
C GLY A 377 -9.97 1.25 -18.70
N GLY A 378 -8.94 1.32 -19.52
CA GLY A 378 -8.51 2.52 -20.24
C GLY A 378 -7.06 2.36 -20.69
N LEU A 379 -6.40 3.46 -21.01
CA LEU A 379 -5.02 3.46 -21.44
C LEU A 379 -4.06 3.58 -20.25
N VAL A 380 -3.14 2.63 -20.13
CA VAL A 380 -1.93 2.75 -19.31
C VAL A 380 -0.75 2.95 -20.24
N ASN A 381 -0.02 4.06 -20.07
CA ASN A 381 1.06 4.42 -21.01
C ASN A 381 2.29 4.97 -20.28
N ASN A 382 3.48 4.65 -20.81
CA ASN A 382 4.77 5.15 -20.30
C ASN A 382 4.99 4.81 -18.82
N VAL A 383 5.02 3.51 -18.52
CA VAL A 383 5.26 2.98 -17.17
C VAL A 383 6.61 2.28 -17.15
N SER A 384 7.48 2.64 -16.23
CA SER A 384 8.77 2.00 -16.05
C SER A 384 8.92 1.39 -14.66
N TYR A 385 9.40 0.15 -14.64
CA TYR A 385 9.83 -0.56 -13.45
C TYR A 385 11.32 -0.86 -13.59
N SER A 386 12.16 -0.41 -12.67
CA SER A 386 13.60 -0.68 -12.69
C SER A 386 14.15 -1.04 -11.32
N ASP A 387 15.17 -1.89 -11.29
CA ASP A 387 15.80 -2.33 -10.05
C ASP A 387 14.79 -2.94 -9.05
N VAL A 388 13.97 -3.88 -9.54
CA VAL A 388 12.90 -4.52 -8.78
C VAL A 388 13.34 -5.91 -8.34
N CYS A 389 13.24 -6.17 -7.03
CA CYS A 389 13.51 -7.46 -6.42
C CYS A 389 12.27 -8.05 -5.82
N VAL A 390 11.94 -9.27 -6.18
CA VAL A 390 10.82 -10.00 -5.59
C VAL A 390 11.27 -11.39 -5.14
N ARG A 391 10.71 -11.90 -4.05
CA ARG A 391 10.97 -13.29 -3.63
C ARG A 391 9.72 -13.98 -3.09
N LYS A 392 9.68 -15.31 -3.27
CA LYS A 392 8.61 -16.20 -2.78
C LYS A 392 7.22 -15.80 -3.28
N LEU A 393 7.13 -15.29 -4.51
CA LEU A 393 5.88 -14.87 -5.12
C LEU A 393 5.38 -15.88 -6.16
N ALA A 394 4.08 -16.15 -6.14
CA ALA A 394 3.45 -16.97 -7.17
C ALA A 394 3.27 -16.25 -8.50
N THR A 395 3.21 -14.93 -8.49
CA THR A 395 2.96 -14.13 -9.70
C THR A 395 3.87 -12.89 -9.72
N PRO A 396 5.16 -13.04 -10.10
CA PRO A 396 6.10 -11.93 -10.12
C PRO A 396 5.72 -10.81 -11.09
N ILE A 397 5.11 -11.13 -12.25
CA ILE A 397 4.67 -10.14 -13.26
C ILE A 397 3.27 -10.52 -13.73
N PHE A 398 2.32 -9.58 -13.61
CA PHE A 398 0.93 -9.81 -13.97
C PHE A 398 0.31 -8.60 -14.69
N LEU A 399 0.32 -8.64 -16.01
CA LEU A 399 -0.31 -7.64 -16.88
C LEU A 399 -1.51 -8.30 -17.56
N THR A 400 -2.75 -7.93 -17.18
CA THR A 400 -3.95 -8.56 -17.75
C THR A 400 -5.13 -7.59 -17.89
N PRO A 401 -5.81 -7.57 -19.06
CA PRO A 401 -7.06 -6.87 -19.28
C PRO A 401 -8.30 -7.74 -18.94
N PHE A 402 -8.08 -8.91 -18.33
CA PHE A 402 -9.12 -9.90 -18.00
C PHE A 402 -9.17 -10.19 -16.51
N TYR A 403 -9.07 -9.16 -15.67
CA TYR A 403 -9.01 -9.28 -14.21
C TYR A 403 -10.33 -9.82 -13.63
N SER A 404 -11.46 -9.48 -14.25
CA SER A 404 -12.77 -10.03 -13.91
C SER A 404 -13.57 -10.39 -15.16
N THR A 405 -14.75 -10.97 -14.96
CA THR A 405 -15.67 -11.31 -16.06
C THR A 405 -16.60 -10.15 -16.45
N GLN A 406 -16.43 -8.98 -15.85
CA GLN A 406 -17.23 -7.80 -16.19
C GLN A 406 -16.82 -7.25 -17.54
N THR A 407 -17.80 -6.78 -18.31
CA THR A 407 -17.61 -6.27 -19.66
C THR A 407 -18.21 -4.87 -19.80
N GLY A 408 -17.65 -4.08 -20.71
CA GLY A 408 -18.07 -2.72 -21.02
C GLY A 408 -17.28 -2.13 -22.19
N SER A 409 -17.27 -0.80 -22.29
CA SER A 409 -16.64 -0.07 -23.38
C SER A 409 -15.28 0.56 -23.04
N HIS A 410 -14.80 0.35 -21.82
CA HIS A 410 -13.51 0.88 -21.34
C HIS A 410 -12.42 -0.18 -21.52
N ILE A 411 -12.00 -0.40 -22.76
CA ILE A 411 -11.05 -1.46 -23.09
C ILE A 411 -9.67 -1.16 -22.50
N PRO A 412 -9.10 -2.05 -21.67
CA PRO A 412 -7.75 -1.86 -21.15
C PRO A 412 -6.69 -2.04 -22.25
N GLN A 413 -5.71 -1.14 -22.27
CA GLN A 413 -4.54 -1.26 -23.14
C GLN A 413 -3.30 -0.74 -22.40
N PHE A 414 -2.18 -1.49 -22.47
CA PHE A 414 -0.93 -1.16 -21.78
C PHE A 414 0.18 -0.93 -22.79
N THR A 415 0.59 0.30 -22.95
CA THR A 415 1.58 0.69 -23.95
C THR A 415 2.82 1.30 -23.32
N ASN A 416 3.97 1.11 -23.95
CA ASN A 416 5.25 1.63 -23.48
C ASN A 416 5.54 1.23 -22.02
N VAL A 417 5.26 -0.03 -21.66
CA VAL A 417 5.60 -0.59 -20.34
C VAL A 417 7.04 -1.12 -20.42
N LYS A 418 7.93 -0.61 -19.58
CA LYS A 418 9.33 -1.06 -19.50
C LYS A 418 9.60 -1.73 -18.15
N ILE A 419 10.14 -2.94 -18.18
CA ILE A 419 10.61 -3.67 -17.01
C ILE A 419 12.10 -3.93 -17.19
N GLN A 420 12.91 -3.37 -16.29
CA GLN A 420 14.37 -3.39 -16.39
C GLN A 420 15.00 -3.76 -15.04
N ASN A 421 16.05 -4.58 -15.05
CA ASN A 421 16.72 -5.06 -13.84
C ASN A 421 15.71 -5.64 -12.83
N PHE A 422 14.92 -6.62 -13.27
CA PHE A 422 13.93 -7.30 -12.44
C PHE A 422 14.41 -8.72 -12.10
N HIS A 423 14.43 -9.09 -10.83
CA HIS A 423 14.78 -10.45 -10.44
C HIS A 423 13.75 -11.03 -9.46
N ALA A 424 13.19 -12.19 -9.81
CA ALA A 424 12.32 -12.97 -8.93
C ALA A 424 13.07 -14.20 -8.40
N LEU A 425 13.17 -14.29 -7.07
CA LEU A 425 13.91 -15.31 -6.33
C LEU A 425 12.97 -16.24 -5.58
N GLU A 426 13.38 -17.47 -5.39
CA GLU A 426 12.72 -18.42 -4.49
C GLU A 426 11.21 -18.60 -4.73
N GLY A 427 10.73 -18.35 -5.97
CA GLY A 427 9.34 -18.54 -6.33
C GLY A 427 8.92 -20.02 -6.28
N PRO A 428 7.61 -20.31 -6.05
CA PRO A 428 7.11 -21.67 -6.11
C PRO A 428 7.21 -22.25 -7.52
N SER A 429 7.24 -23.57 -7.67
CA SER A 429 7.38 -24.24 -8.97
C SER A 429 6.24 -23.94 -9.96
N ASN A 430 5.10 -23.47 -9.46
CA ASN A 430 3.94 -23.05 -10.24
C ASN A 430 3.85 -21.53 -10.46
N GLN A 431 4.92 -20.79 -10.18
CA GLN A 431 4.94 -19.34 -10.42
C GLN A 431 4.62 -19.02 -11.89
N THR A 432 3.96 -17.89 -12.13
CA THR A 432 3.48 -17.50 -13.45
C THR A 432 3.88 -16.09 -13.83
N VAL A 433 4.14 -15.88 -15.11
CA VAL A 433 4.22 -14.56 -15.75
C VAL A 433 3.05 -14.41 -16.70
N THR A 434 2.35 -13.29 -16.63
CA THR A 434 1.23 -12.99 -17.53
C THR A 434 1.46 -11.65 -18.24
N LEU A 435 1.38 -11.66 -19.57
CA LEU A 435 1.53 -10.49 -20.44
C LEU A 435 0.42 -10.48 -21.48
N ASP A 436 -0.83 -10.30 -21.03
CA ASP A 436 -2.00 -10.34 -21.90
C ASP A 436 -2.41 -8.95 -22.39
N GLY A 437 -2.53 -8.77 -23.71
CA GLY A 437 -3.28 -7.71 -24.36
C GLY A 437 -4.73 -8.13 -24.60
N TYR A 438 -5.61 -7.16 -24.80
CA TYR A 438 -7.05 -7.44 -24.93
C TYR A 438 -7.40 -8.13 -26.25
N ASP A 439 -7.00 -7.54 -27.36
CA ASP A 439 -7.17 -8.06 -28.73
C ASP A 439 -6.14 -7.45 -29.70
N ALA A 440 -6.26 -7.74 -30.97
CA ALA A 440 -5.34 -7.23 -31.99
C ALA A 440 -5.38 -5.70 -32.14
N SER A 441 -6.48 -5.05 -31.83
CA SER A 441 -6.67 -3.58 -31.91
C SER A 441 -6.20 -2.88 -30.63
N HIS A 442 -6.22 -3.59 -29.49
CA HIS A 442 -5.80 -3.11 -28.18
C HIS A 442 -4.67 -4.00 -27.64
N SER A 443 -3.64 -4.15 -28.47
CA SER A 443 -2.44 -4.89 -28.10
C SER A 443 -1.57 -4.10 -27.13
N ASN A 444 -0.86 -4.82 -26.26
CA ASN A 444 0.11 -4.22 -25.35
C ASN A 444 1.48 -4.05 -26.04
N SER A 445 2.30 -3.13 -25.50
CA SER A 445 3.73 -3.05 -25.86
C SER A 445 4.58 -3.05 -24.59
N VAL A 446 5.51 -4.01 -24.49
CA VAL A 446 6.33 -4.28 -23.32
C VAL A 446 7.80 -4.43 -23.71
N VAL A 447 8.67 -3.76 -22.98
CA VAL A 447 10.12 -3.95 -23.07
C VAL A 447 10.59 -4.71 -21.82
N LEU A 448 11.27 -5.83 -22.01
CA LEU A 448 11.90 -6.62 -20.96
C LEU A 448 13.41 -6.56 -21.12
N ASP A 449 14.11 -5.96 -20.17
CA ASP A 449 15.56 -5.74 -20.23
C ASP A 449 16.20 -6.18 -18.91
N ASN A 450 16.98 -7.24 -18.92
CA ASN A 450 17.51 -7.86 -17.72
C ASN A 450 16.40 -8.29 -16.74
N VAL A 451 15.52 -9.19 -17.18
CA VAL A 451 14.41 -9.74 -16.41
C VAL A 451 14.63 -11.23 -16.18
N VAL A 452 14.91 -11.61 -14.94
CA VAL A 452 15.25 -12.98 -14.56
C VAL A 452 14.24 -13.48 -13.52
N ILE A 453 13.65 -14.64 -13.77
CA ILE A 453 12.74 -15.30 -12.86
C ILE A 453 13.25 -16.70 -12.61
N ASP A 454 13.77 -16.94 -11.40
CA ASP A 454 14.39 -18.20 -11.03
C ASP A 454 13.39 -19.36 -11.09
N GLY A 455 13.75 -20.40 -11.82
CA GLY A 455 12.92 -21.60 -11.92
C GLY A 455 11.63 -21.47 -12.72
N ILE A 456 11.46 -20.39 -13.51
CA ILE A 456 10.26 -20.23 -14.37
C ILE A 456 10.21 -21.33 -15.44
N SER A 457 9.08 -21.99 -15.57
CA SER A 457 8.80 -22.92 -16.67
C SER A 457 8.22 -22.19 -17.87
N ALA A 458 8.59 -22.60 -19.07
CA ALA A 458 8.04 -22.02 -20.31
C ALA A 458 6.50 -22.15 -20.39
N SER A 459 5.93 -23.21 -19.84
CA SER A 459 4.47 -23.40 -19.78
C SER A 459 3.74 -22.44 -18.84
N ASN A 460 4.48 -21.78 -17.95
CA ASN A 460 3.96 -20.82 -16.96
C ASN A 460 4.10 -19.36 -17.44
N VAL A 461 4.67 -19.14 -18.63
CA VAL A 461 4.69 -17.83 -19.28
C VAL A 461 3.50 -17.72 -20.21
N LYS A 462 2.52 -16.88 -19.85
CA LYS A 462 1.28 -16.65 -20.59
C LYS A 462 1.35 -15.29 -21.26
N ALA A 463 1.04 -15.24 -22.55
CA ALA A 463 0.98 -13.98 -23.29
C ALA A 463 -0.05 -14.06 -24.41
N SER A 464 -0.71 -12.94 -24.69
CA SER A 464 -1.61 -12.77 -25.83
C SER A 464 -1.58 -11.32 -26.29
N TYR A 465 -1.72 -11.08 -27.60
CA TYR A 465 -1.82 -9.74 -28.19
C TYR A 465 -0.83 -8.72 -27.61
N THR A 466 0.43 -9.12 -27.45
CA THR A 466 1.48 -8.29 -26.87
C THR A 466 2.70 -8.23 -27.76
N SER A 467 3.17 -7.03 -28.06
CA SER A 467 4.46 -6.80 -28.71
C SER A 467 5.55 -6.70 -27.64
N VAL A 468 6.47 -7.64 -27.63
CA VAL A 468 7.54 -7.72 -26.62
C VAL A 468 8.88 -7.45 -27.28
N THR A 469 9.63 -6.50 -26.71
CA THR A 469 11.04 -6.27 -27.06
C THR A 469 11.92 -6.81 -25.95
N LEU A 470 12.87 -7.69 -26.28
CA LEU A 470 13.77 -8.32 -25.32
C LEU A 470 15.18 -7.72 -25.41
N GLY A 471 15.75 -7.44 -24.24
CA GLY A 471 17.14 -7.02 -24.14
C GLY A 471 17.37 -5.50 -24.15
N PRO A 472 18.63 -5.06 -24.09
CA PRO A 472 19.87 -5.85 -24.32
C PRO A 472 20.30 -6.80 -23.19
N GLY A 473 19.76 -6.65 -21.96
CA GLY A 473 20.08 -7.54 -20.86
C GLY A 473 19.37 -8.90 -20.94
N ASN A 474 19.77 -9.84 -20.10
CA ASN A 474 19.27 -11.20 -20.10
C ASN A 474 17.77 -11.26 -19.76
N VAL A 475 16.99 -12.00 -20.53
CA VAL A 475 15.61 -12.42 -20.21
C VAL A 475 15.56 -13.94 -20.30
N ASN A 476 15.33 -14.61 -19.17
CA ASN A 476 15.43 -16.08 -19.11
C ASN A 476 14.14 -16.82 -19.48
N PHE A 477 13.17 -16.14 -20.06
CA PHE A 477 11.94 -16.72 -20.60
C PHE A 477 11.55 -16.07 -21.93
N LEU A 478 10.73 -16.77 -22.70
CA LEU A 478 10.26 -16.30 -24.00
C LEU A 478 8.74 -16.23 -24.02
N PRO A 479 8.13 -15.04 -24.06
CA PRO A 479 6.68 -14.92 -24.23
C PRO A 479 6.24 -15.45 -25.59
N ALA A 480 5.15 -16.25 -25.57
CA ALA A 480 4.58 -16.82 -26.78
C ALA A 480 3.06 -16.98 -26.60
N GLY A 481 2.30 -16.82 -27.69
CA GLY A 481 0.84 -16.99 -27.70
C GLY A 481 0.18 -16.31 -28.88
N THR A 482 -1.14 -16.25 -28.87
CA THR A 482 -1.93 -15.65 -29.96
C THR A 482 -1.64 -14.15 -30.07
N GLY A 483 -1.26 -13.69 -31.26
CA GLY A 483 -0.98 -12.27 -31.53
C GLY A 483 0.25 -11.72 -30.81
N VAL A 484 1.13 -12.58 -30.27
CA VAL A 484 2.38 -12.17 -29.63
C VAL A 484 3.47 -12.00 -30.70
N THR A 485 4.18 -10.88 -30.64
CA THR A 485 5.37 -10.64 -31.44
C THR A 485 6.56 -10.40 -30.52
N VAL A 486 7.71 -11.00 -30.83
CA VAL A 486 8.94 -10.81 -30.05
C VAL A 486 10.04 -10.31 -30.96
N SER A 487 10.72 -9.25 -30.54
CA SER A 487 11.84 -8.63 -31.24
C SER A 487 13.10 -8.53 -30.38
N ASN A 488 14.26 -8.39 -30.99
CA ASN A 488 15.56 -8.17 -30.36
C ASN A 488 15.91 -9.20 -29.27
N HIS A 489 15.63 -10.49 -29.55
CA HIS A 489 16.04 -11.58 -28.66
C HIS A 489 17.55 -11.72 -28.63
N ILE A 490 18.21 -11.00 -27.73
CA ILE A 490 19.64 -11.15 -27.47
C ILE A 490 19.77 -12.00 -26.20
N VAL A 491 20.43 -13.14 -26.29
CA VAL A 491 20.85 -13.91 -25.12
C VAL A 491 22.02 -13.15 -24.50
N GLY A 492 21.71 -12.33 -23.50
CA GLY A 492 22.68 -11.49 -22.84
C GLY A 492 23.59 -12.26 -21.88
N SER A 493 24.73 -11.66 -21.58
CA SER A 493 25.59 -12.08 -20.47
C SER A 493 24.87 -11.85 -19.14
N SER A 494 25.23 -12.62 -18.10
CA SER A 494 24.71 -12.44 -16.74
C SER A 494 24.91 -11.00 -16.28
N THR A 495 23.83 -10.35 -15.93
CA THR A 495 23.82 -8.99 -15.35
C THR A 495 23.78 -9.07 -13.83
N PRO A 496 24.22 -8.05 -13.10
CA PRO A 496 24.19 -8.05 -11.65
C PRO A 496 22.78 -8.32 -11.13
N ASN A 497 22.69 -9.15 -10.09
CA ASN A 497 21.44 -9.36 -9.35
C ASN A 497 21.12 -8.09 -8.55
N PRO A 498 19.99 -7.39 -8.81
CA PRO A 498 19.64 -6.16 -8.10
C PRO A 498 19.23 -6.42 -6.64
N CYS A 499 19.13 -7.68 -6.21
CA CYS A 499 18.51 -8.08 -4.95
C CYS A 499 19.47 -8.17 -3.77
N ALA A 500 20.77 -7.95 -3.96
CA ALA A 500 21.73 -7.99 -2.86
C ALA A 500 21.41 -6.91 -1.81
N GLY A 501 21.19 -7.32 -0.56
CA GLY A 501 20.92 -6.41 0.56
C GLY A 501 19.53 -5.76 0.58
N LYS A 502 18.59 -6.21 -0.27
CA LYS A 502 17.24 -5.60 -0.37
C LYS A 502 16.24 -6.11 0.68
N TRP A 503 16.56 -7.20 1.37
CA TRP A 503 15.63 -7.82 2.33
C TRP A 503 15.81 -7.21 3.70
N VAL A 504 14.85 -6.40 4.12
CA VAL A 504 14.79 -5.76 5.43
C VAL A 504 13.58 -6.29 6.19
N THR A 505 13.65 -6.32 7.51
CA THR A 505 12.52 -6.66 8.37
C THR A 505 11.77 -5.39 8.79
N PHE A 506 10.45 -5.53 8.99
CA PHE A 506 9.61 -4.47 9.55
C PHE A 506 9.89 -4.24 11.03
#